data_99bc6b640d6e835f9469ba9532cdd6b4
#
_entry.id   99bc6b640d6e835f9469ba9532cdd6b4
#
_cell.length_a   1.000
_cell.length_b   1.000
_cell.length_c   1.000
_cell.angle_alpha   90.00
_cell.angle_beta   90.00
_cell.angle_gamma   90.00
#
_symmetry.space_group_name_H-M   'P 1'
#
loop_
_entity.id
_entity.type
_entity.pdbx_description
1 polymer ?
#
loop_
_entity_poly.entity_id
_entity_poly.type
_entity_poly.pdbx_seq_one_letter_code
_entity_poly.pdbx_strand_id
1 'polypeptide(L)'
;FYIPRFHGGSTWDWIYLFGEISINWGFWLHDELNFWYIPATMMLYLFAPGYMELIRRHPIYRWLPVVMVMWCILVQYVTPIHQAVGHLEIFWSRVPIFFIGINMGEMVRRKDTLDGASIWMIWIMFLMTLLSSIFLEQVKHGHFPLFLERMLYIPLTVTSILLLNRIFRRTPKWVNKAFMFVGALSLEAYLIHIHFVLYYIEKWHWSYWPTFFTCIAITLPASWILAKIVGGISKKLEMRNYK
;
A
#
# COMPACT_ATOMS: atom_id res chain seq x y z
N PHE A 1 -5.66 -11.37 -19.61
CA PHE A 1 -4.98 -10.11 -19.26
C PHE A 1 -5.12 -9.16 -20.44
N TYR A 2 -5.94 -8.14 -20.31
CA TYR A 2 -6.04 -7.08 -21.30
C TYR A 2 -4.96 -6.04 -20.99
N ILE A 3 -3.98 -5.91 -21.86
CA ILE A 3 -3.02 -4.82 -21.84
C ILE A 3 -3.51 -3.78 -22.82
N PRO A 4 -4.02 -2.62 -22.38
CA PRO A 4 -4.84 -1.72 -23.22
C PRO A 4 -4.19 -1.23 -24.50
N ARG A 5 -2.85 -1.22 -24.57
CA ARG A 5 -2.09 -0.65 -25.70
C ARG A 5 -1.29 -1.67 -26.50
N PHE A 6 -1.43 -2.95 -26.18
CA PHE A 6 -0.73 -4.02 -26.91
C PHE A 6 -1.58 -4.51 -28.09
N HIS A 7 -1.11 -4.28 -29.30
CA HIS A 7 -1.76 -4.72 -30.54
C HIS A 7 -0.96 -5.80 -31.27
N GLY A 8 0.26 -6.11 -30.84
CA GLY A 8 1.07 -7.23 -31.32
C GLY A 8 1.71 -7.04 -32.70
N GLY A 9 1.71 -5.84 -33.25
CA GLY A 9 2.14 -5.59 -34.63
C GLY A 9 3.49 -4.89 -34.80
N SER A 10 4.00 -4.21 -33.78
CA SER A 10 5.23 -3.42 -33.87
C SER A 10 6.26 -3.76 -32.79
N THR A 11 7.52 -3.40 -33.03
CA THR A 11 8.58 -3.54 -32.00
C THR A 11 8.25 -2.73 -30.76
N TRP A 12 7.56 -1.59 -30.90
CA TRP A 12 7.13 -0.75 -29.80
C TRP A 12 6.09 -1.43 -28.92
N ASP A 13 5.21 -2.25 -29.46
CA ASP A 13 4.23 -3.04 -28.70
C ASP A 13 4.93 -4.02 -27.75
N TRP A 14 6.00 -4.65 -28.21
CA TRP A 14 6.78 -5.57 -27.38
C TRP A 14 7.58 -4.84 -26.30
N ILE A 15 8.14 -3.65 -26.59
CA ILE A 15 8.82 -2.83 -25.59
C ILE A 15 7.82 -2.36 -24.54
N TYR A 16 6.63 -1.94 -24.96
CA TYR A 16 5.55 -1.54 -24.08
C TYR A 16 5.10 -2.72 -23.20
N LEU A 17 4.86 -3.88 -23.80
CA LEU A 17 4.51 -5.10 -23.06
C LEU A 17 5.55 -5.47 -22.00
N PHE A 18 6.83 -5.38 -22.35
CA PHE A 18 7.92 -5.62 -21.39
C PHE A 18 7.92 -4.57 -20.27
N GLY A 19 7.70 -3.32 -20.58
CA GLY A 19 7.58 -2.25 -19.60
C GLY A 19 6.38 -2.44 -18.65
N GLU A 20 5.24 -2.87 -19.19
CA GLU A 20 4.05 -3.21 -18.39
C GLU A 20 4.31 -4.38 -17.43
N ILE A 21 4.89 -5.46 -17.92
CA ILE A 21 5.16 -6.65 -17.11
C ILE A 21 6.23 -6.39 -16.04
N SER A 22 7.25 -5.57 -16.35
CA SER A 22 8.39 -5.36 -15.45
C SER A 22 8.14 -4.30 -14.38
N ILE A 23 7.62 -3.13 -14.76
CA ILE A 23 7.49 -1.97 -13.87
C ILE A 23 6.13 -1.28 -13.95
N ASN A 24 5.18 -1.83 -14.71
CA ASN A 24 3.84 -1.25 -14.94
C ASN A 24 3.93 0.19 -15.49
N TRP A 25 4.42 0.35 -16.71
CA TRP A 25 4.59 1.65 -17.37
C TRP A 25 3.29 2.46 -17.47
N GLY A 26 2.15 1.80 -17.64
CA GLY A 26 0.85 2.45 -17.66
C GLY A 26 0.57 3.24 -16.39
N PHE A 27 0.97 2.73 -15.24
CA PHE A 27 0.87 3.46 -13.97
C PHE A 27 1.77 4.71 -13.95
N TRP A 28 3.04 4.59 -14.38
CA TRP A 28 3.99 5.70 -14.28
C TRP A 28 3.78 6.80 -15.32
N LEU A 29 3.24 6.45 -16.50
CA LEU A 29 3.20 7.36 -17.63
C LEU A 29 1.77 7.75 -18.08
N HIS A 30 0.75 6.98 -17.70
CA HIS A 30 -0.57 7.06 -18.33
C HIS A 30 -1.77 7.01 -17.39
N ASP A 31 -1.61 7.20 -16.09
CA ASP A 31 -2.70 7.18 -15.09
C ASP A 31 -3.49 5.85 -15.07
N GLU A 32 -2.85 4.75 -15.40
CA GLU A 32 -3.47 3.44 -15.32
C GLU A 32 -3.31 2.86 -13.92
N LEU A 33 -4.39 2.81 -13.14
CA LEU A 33 -4.36 2.36 -11.75
C LEU A 33 -4.37 0.83 -11.59
N ASN A 34 -4.24 0.07 -12.68
CA ASN A 34 -4.17 -1.38 -12.62
C ASN A 34 -2.88 -1.83 -11.92
N PHE A 35 -3.04 -2.58 -10.83
CA PHE A 35 -1.91 -3.10 -10.03
C PHE A 35 -0.91 -2.03 -9.52
N TRP A 36 -1.34 -0.75 -9.45
CA TRP A 36 -0.50 0.40 -9.05
C TRP A 36 0.33 0.15 -7.78
N TYR A 37 -0.17 -0.65 -6.85
CA TYR A 37 0.49 -0.93 -5.58
C TYR A 37 1.85 -1.63 -5.76
N ILE A 38 1.99 -2.50 -6.76
CA ILE A 38 3.24 -3.25 -7.01
C ILE A 38 4.37 -2.32 -7.42
N PRO A 39 4.27 -1.54 -8.52
CA PRO A 39 5.34 -0.64 -8.93
C PRO A 39 5.62 0.44 -7.88
N ALA A 40 4.59 0.95 -7.20
CA ALA A 40 4.74 1.90 -6.10
C ALA A 40 5.56 1.29 -4.96
N THR A 41 5.26 0.07 -4.54
CA THR A 41 5.99 -0.62 -3.47
C THR A 41 7.42 -0.95 -3.88
N MET A 42 7.65 -1.41 -5.11
CA MET A 42 8.99 -1.67 -5.65
C MET A 42 9.86 -0.41 -5.59
N MET A 43 9.31 0.73 -6.02
CA MET A 43 10.01 2.01 -5.98
C MET A 43 10.35 2.43 -4.54
N LEU A 44 9.41 2.31 -3.61
CA LEU A 44 9.63 2.62 -2.20
C LEU A 44 10.72 1.72 -1.59
N TYR A 45 10.73 0.42 -1.87
CA TYR A 45 11.77 -0.49 -1.40
C TYR A 45 13.14 -0.21 -2.02
N LEU A 46 13.20 0.25 -3.26
CA LEU A 46 14.45 0.67 -3.90
C LEU A 46 15.10 1.84 -3.15
N PHE A 47 14.32 2.80 -2.68
CA PHE A 47 14.82 3.95 -1.93
C PHE A 47 15.01 3.69 -0.43
N ALA A 48 14.37 2.68 0.15
CA ALA A 48 14.41 2.41 1.58
C ALA A 48 15.83 2.23 2.15
N PRO A 49 16.75 1.43 1.55
CA PRO A 49 18.11 1.26 2.08
C PRO A 49 18.88 2.58 2.13
N GLY A 50 18.78 3.38 1.06
CA GLY A 50 19.42 4.70 0.99
C GLY A 50 18.89 5.65 2.07
N TYR A 51 17.58 5.68 2.28
CA TYR A 51 16.99 6.49 3.34
C TYR A 51 17.39 6.01 4.74
N MET A 52 17.40 4.70 5.00
CA MET A 52 17.85 4.16 6.28
C MET A 52 19.31 4.55 6.59
N GLU A 53 20.19 4.49 5.60
CA GLU A 53 21.58 4.93 5.77
C GLU A 53 21.66 6.44 6.00
N LEU A 54 20.85 7.24 5.28
CA LEU A 54 20.82 8.68 5.42
C LEU A 54 20.40 9.11 6.84
N ILE A 55 19.32 8.56 7.39
CA ILE A 55 18.86 8.88 8.75
C ILE A 55 19.80 8.35 9.85
N ARG A 56 20.56 7.30 9.54
CA ARG A 56 21.59 6.78 10.44
C ARG A 56 22.78 7.73 10.57
N ARG A 57 23.21 8.30 9.44
CA ARG A 57 24.33 9.27 9.42
C ARG A 57 23.91 10.65 9.92
N HIS A 58 22.73 11.10 9.54
CA HIS A 58 22.22 12.43 9.81
C HIS A 58 20.78 12.39 10.30
N PRO A 59 20.53 12.33 11.61
CA PRO A 59 19.17 12.19 12.19
C PRO A 59 18.18 13.28 11.78
N ILE A 60 18.65 14.45 11.33
CA ILE A 60 17.79 15.55 10.86
C ILE A 60 16.89 15.13 9.68
N TYR A 61 17.36 14.19 8.84
CA TYR A 61 16.57 13.70 7.71
C TYR A 61 15.35 12.85 8.11
N ARG A 62 15.15 12.56 9.41
CA ARG A 62 13.88 12.00 9.92
C ARG A 62 12.70 12.94 9.71
N TRP A 63 12.94 14.23 9.46
CA TRP A 63 11.91 15.21 9.09
C TRP A 63 11.52 15.18 7.60
N LEU A 64 12.18 14.37 6.78
CA LEU A 64 11.89 14.25 5.36
C LEU A 64 10.41 13.91 5.04
N PRO A 65 9.68 13.09 5.82
CA PRO A 65 8.25 12.90 5.62
C PRO A 65 7.43 14.18 5.63
N VAL A 66 7.81 15.19 6.41
CA VAL A 66 7.14 16.51 6.41
C VAL A 66 7.34 17.21 5.07
N VAL A 67 8.56 17.18 4.54
CA VAL A 67 8.86 17.73 3.20
C VAL A 67 8.07 16.98 2.12
N MET A 68 7.89 15.66 2.27
CA MET A 68 7.08 14.86 1.34
C MET A 68 5.60 15.20 1.40
N VAL A 69 5.05 15.53 2.58
CA VAL A 69 3.68 16.07 2.70
C VAL A 69 3.57 17.42 1.99
N MET A 70 4.56 18.29 2.17
CA MET A 70 4.62 19.57 1.42
C MET A 70 4.69 19.35 -0.09
N TRP A 71 5.44 18.34 -0.54
CA TRP A 71 5.45 17.95 -1.95
C TRP A 71 4.07 17.52 -2.44
N CYS A 72 3.32 16.73 -1.68
CA CYS A 72 1.94 16.36 -2.03
C CYS A 72 1.04 17.60 -2.22
N ILE A 73 1.21 18.62 -1.36
CA ILE A 73 0.47 19.88 -1.47
C ILE A 73 0.87 20.64 -2.74
N LEU A 74 2.16 20.71 -3.04
CA LEU A 74 2.64 21.35 -4.29
C LEU A 74 2.12 20.64 -5.54
N VAL A 75 2.16 19.31 -5.57
CA VAL A 75 1.60 18.50 -6.67
C VAL A 75 0.12 18.81 -6.89
N GLN A 76 -0.64 19.04 -5.83
CA GLN A 76 -2.08 19.32 -5.94
C GLN A 76 -2.39 20.73 -6.44
N TYR A 77 -1.67 21.74 -5.95
CA TYR A 77 -2.07 23.15 -6.13
C TYR A 77 -1.22 23.92 -7.13
N VAL A 78 -0.05 23.42 -7.51
CA VAL A 78 0.83 24.10 -8.48
C VAL A 78 0.60 23.52 -9.87
N THR A 79 -0.12 24.24 -10.73
CA THR A 79 -0.59 23.78 -12.05
C THR A 79 0.49 23.10 -12.90
N PRO A 80 1.70 23.66 -13.11
CA PRO A 80 2.73 22.99 -13.91
C PRO A 80 3.17 21.64 -13.33
N ILE A 81 3.25 21.53 -12.00
CA ILE A 81 3.63 20.29 -11.32
C ILE A 81 2.47 19.28 -11.41
N HIS A 82 1.24 19.75 -11.19
CA HIS A 82 0.05 18.91 -11.31
C HIS A 82 -0.08 18.29 -12.70
N GLN A 83 0.12 19.06 -13.74
CA GLN A 83 0.07 18.56 -15.13
C GLN A 83 1.15 17.51 -15.42
N ALA A 84 2.33 17.63 -14.78
CA ALA A 84 3.43 16.71 -15.00
C ALA A 84 3.29 15.40 -14.22
N VAL A 85 2.89 15.46 -12.95
CA VAL A 85 2.95 14.32 -12.01
C VAL A 85 1.70 14.12 -11.16
N GLY A 86 0.61 14.85 -11.44
CA GLY A 86 -0.66 14.75 -10.69
C GLY A 86 -1.31 13.38 -10.81
N HIS A 87 -1.14 12.69 -11.95
CA HIS A 87 -1.62 11.31 -12.14
C HIS A 87 -1.01 10.32 -11.14
N LEU A 88 0.15 10.62 -10.55
CA LEU A 88 0.80 9.83 -9.50
C LEU A 88 0.37 10.24 -8.08
N GLU A 89 -0.70 10.98 -7.89
CA GLU A 89 -1.15 11.46 -6.58
C GLU A 89 -1.33 10.32 -5.57
N ILE A 90 -1.83 9.17 -6.01
CA ILE A 90 -1.98 7.98 -5.16
C ILE A 90 -0.62 7.48 -4.65
N PHE A 91 0.42 7.53 -5.45
CA PHE A 91 1.79 7.19 -5.05
C PHE A 91 2.35 8.23 -4.07
N TRP A 92 2.29 9.51 -4.44
CA TRP A 92 2.83 10.59 -3.61
C TRP A 92 2.25 10.60 -2.20
N SER A 93 0.96 10.32 -2.05
CA SER A 93 0.30 10.26 -0.74
C SER A 93 0.77 9.08 0.13
N ARG A 94 1.35 8.01 -0.45
CA ARG A 94 1.89 6.86 0.28
C ARG A 94 3.34 7.04 0.71
N VAL A 95 4.10 7.90 0.01
CA VAL A 95 5.51 8.16 0.31
C VAL A 95 5.72 8.60 1.77
N PRO A 96 5.03 9.63 2.31
CA PRO A 96 5.19 10.04 3.71
C PRO A 96 4.93 8.91 4.70
N ILE A 97 3.87 8.11 4.47
CA ILE A 97 3.49 7.00 5.36
C ILE A 97 4.62 5.98 5.44
N PHE A 98 5.19 5.61 4.30
CA PHE A 98 6.27 4.63 4.22
C PHE A 98 7.52 5.11 4.98
N PHE A 99 7.93 6.35 4.78
CA PHE A 99 9.10 6.91 5.45
C PHE A 99 8.87 7.15 6.96
N ILE A 100 7.66 7.50 7.39
CA ILE A 100 7.28 7.50 8.80
C ILE A 100 7.43 6.08 9.38
N GLY A 101 6.98 5.05 8.65
CA GLY A 101 7.14 3.66 9.06
C GLY A 101 8.60 3.27 9.29
N ILE A 102 9.52 3.68 8.40
CA ILE A 102 10.96 3.46 8.57
C ILE A 102 11.48 4.19 9.83
N ASN A 103 11.10 5.46 10.03
CA ASN A 103 11.50 6.22 11.22
C ASN A 103 11.06 5.55 12.53
N MET A 104 9.90 4.89 12.52
CA MET A 104 9.35 4.17 13.67
C MET A 104 9.98 2.78 13.87
N GLY A 105 10.68 2.25 12.87
CA GLY A 105 11.24 0.90 12.90
C GLY A 105 12.18 0.66 14.09
N GLU A 106 12.95 1.66 14.50
CA GLU A 106 13.83 1.57 15.68
C GLU A 106 13.03 1.45 16.99
N MET A 107 11.97 2.23 17.16
CA MET A 107 11.06 2.15 18.31
C MET A 107 10.40 0.76 18.40
N VAL A 108 9.94 0.23 17.25
CA VAL A 108 9.35 -1.11 17.17
C VAL A 108 10.39 -2.18 17.53
N ARG A 109 11.62 -2.06 17.03
CA ARG A 109 12.73 -2.99 17.32
C ARG A 109 13.10 -3.01 18.80
N ARG A 110 13.16 -1.84 19.43
CA ARG A 110 13.45 -1.70 20.88
C ARG A 110 12.28 -2.12 21.76
N LYS A 111 11.11 -2.38 21.18
CA LYS A 111 9.86 -2.66 21.90
C LYS A 111 9.48 -1.54 22.88
N ASP A 112 9.80 -0.30 22.55
CA ASP A 112 9.49 0.85 23.36
C ASP A 112 7.99 0.88 23.69
N THR A 113 7.67 1.19 24.93
CA THR A 113 6.28 1.34 25.38
C THR A 113 5.91 2.79 25.38
N LEU A 114 4.76 3.08 24.78
CA LEU A 114 4.17 4.41 24.84
C LEU A 114 3.61 4.65 26.25
N ASP A 115 3.85 5.82 26.79
CA ASP A 115 3.26 6.26 28.05
C ASP A 115 1.74 6.50 27.93
N GLY A 116 1.06 6.63 29.04
CA GLY A 116 -0.39 6.78 29.05
C GLY A 116 -0.89 8.03 28.33
N ALA A 117 -0.18 9.15 28.48
CA ALA A 117 -0.55 10.40 27.82
C ALA A 117 -0.41 10.31 26.29
N SER A 118 0.69 9.73 25.81
CA SER A 118 0.90 9.48 24.36
C SER A 118 -0.18 8.59 23.78
N ILE A 119 -0.65 7.60 24.52
CA ILE A 119 -1.73 6.71 24.06
C ILE A 119 -3.05 7.47 23.91
N TRP A 120 -3.41 8.33 24.85
CA TRP A 120 -4.61 9.15 24.74
C TRP A 120 -4.54 10.10 23.54
N MET A 121 -3.39 10.72 23.30
CA MET A 121 -3.18 11.55 22.13
C MET A 121 -3.35 10.75 20.83
N ILE A 122 -2.82 9.54 20.76
CA ILE A 122 -2.95 8.65 19.60
C ILE A 122 -4.43 8.28 19.39
N TRP A 123 -5.18 7.96 20.46
CA TRP A 123 -6.61 7.67 20.37
C TRP A 123 -7.40 8.87 19.87
N ILE A 124 -7.16 10.06 20.39
CA ILE A 124 -7.84 11.29 19.96
C ILE A 124 -7.55 11.55 18.49
N MET A 125 -6.28 11.50 18.08
CA MET A 125 -5.89 11.71 16.68
C MET A 125 -6.49 10.64 15.75
N PHE A 126 -6.51 9.38 16.15
CA PHE A 126 -7.17 8.30 15.43
C PHE A 126 -8.66 8.57 15.23
N LEU A 127 -9.39 8.90 16.30
CA LEU A 127 -10.81 9.19 16.22
C LEU A 127 -11.11 10.42 15.38
N MET A 128 -10.35 11.49 15.54
CA MET A 128 -10.52 12.71 14.74
C MET A 128 -10.31 12.43 13.25
N THR A 129 -9.24 11.75 12.88
CA THR A 129 -8.95 11.45 11.47
C THR A 129 -9.92 10.43 10.89
N LEU A 130 -10.35 9.42 11.65
CA LEU A 130 -11.35 8.45 11.24
C LEU A 130 -12.71 9.13 11.00
N LEU A 131 -13.18 9.93 11.96
CA LEU A 131 -14.45 10.63 11.82
C LEU A 131 -14.44 11.64 10.68
N SER A 132 -13.31 12.34 10.48
CA SER A 132 -13.13 13.24 9.35
C SER A 132 -13.18 12.50 8.02
N SER A 133 -12.53 11.33 7.93
CA SER A 133 -12.52 10.49 6.72
C SER A 133 -13.93 9.96 6.41
N ILE A 134 -14.64 9.46 7.44
CA ILE A 134 -16.04 9.03 7.31
C ILE A 134 -16.95 10.19 6.89
N PHE A 135 -16.75 11.37 7.46
CA PHE A 135 -17.53 12.55 7.11
C PHE A 135 -17.33 12.95 5.63
N LEU A 136 -16.09 12.97 5.15
CA LEU A 136 -15.79 13.29 3.75
C LEU A 136 -16.44 12.27 2.81
N GLU A 137 -16.33 10.99 3.12
CA GLU A 137 -16.87 9.91 2.29
C GLU A 137 -18.40 9.87 2.31
N GLN A 138 -19.02 9.84 3.51
CA GLN A 138 -20.46 9.61 3.66
C GLN A 138 -21.30 10.86 3.46
N VAL A 139 -20.87 12.02 3.95
CA VAL A 139 -21.67 13.25 3.94
C VAL A 139 -21.42 14.06 2.68
N LYS A 140 -20.21 14.02 2.15
CA LYS A 140 -19.81 14.83 1.00
C LYS A 140 -19.77 14.07 -0.33
N HIS A 141 -19.95 12.75 -0.31
CA HIS A 141 -20.11 11.90 -1.51
C HIS A 141 -19.13 12.23 -2.64
N GLY A 142 -17.84 12.39 -2.33
CA GLY A 142 -16.82 12.73 -3.30
C GLY A 142 -16.83 14.17 -3.82
N HIS A 143 -17.64 15.08 -3.25
CA HIS A 143 -17.58 16.51 -3.58
C HIS A 143 -16.35 17.22 -3.03
N PHE A 144 -15.54 16.54 -2.21
CA PHE A 144 -14.23 17.01 -1.81
C PHE A 144 -13.14 16.47 -2.74
N PRO A 145 -12.05 17.24 -2.95
CA PRO A 145 -10.88 16.71 -3.64
C PRO A 145 -10.37 15.47 -2.92
N LEU A 146 -10.16 14.37 -3.63
CA LEU A 146 -9.58 13.11 -3.11
C LEU A 146 -8.27 13.34 -2.35
N PHE A 147 -7.57 14.39 -2.70
CA PHE A 147 -6.35 14.82 -2.02
C PHE A 147 -6.53 15.01 -0.50
N LEU A 148 -7.59 15.69 -0.05
CA LEU A 148 -7.84 15.93 1.39
C LEU A 148 -8.05 14.61 2.13
N GLU A 149 -8.81 13.70 1.54
CA GLU A 149 -9.04 12.37 2.10
C GLU A 149 -7.72 11.57 2.18
N ARG A 150 -6.92 11.59 1.12
CA ARG A 150 -5.60 10.93 1.10
C ARG A 150 -4.64 11.50 2.12
N MET A 151 -4.67 12.80 2.40
CA MET A 151 -3.85 13.41 3.46
C MET A 151 -4.31 12.98 4.85
N LEU A 152 -5.60 12.77 5.09
CA LEU A 152 -6.11 12.22 6.34
C LEU A 152 -5.69 10.77 6.57
N TYR A 153 -5.48 9.99 5.50
CA TYR A 153 -4.99 8.62 5.64
C TYR A 153 -3.57 8.53 6.21
N ILE A 154 -2.75 9.58 6.13
CA ILE A 154 -1.40 9.57 6.70
C ILE A 154 -1.46 9.42 8.24
N PRO A 155 -2.05 10.37 9.00
CA PRO A 155 -2.17 10.22 10.46
C PRO A 155 -3.08 9.05 10.85
N LEU A 156 -4.13 8.76 10.08
CA LEU A 156 -5.02 7.62 10.34
C LEU A 156 -4.25 6.30 10.29
N THR A 157 -3.44 6.08 9.27
CA THR A 157 -2.65 4.84 9.13
C THR A 157 -1.63 4.70 10.25
N VAL A 158 -0.89 5.77 10.56
CA VAL A 158 0.14 5.76 11.61
C VAL A 158 -0.49 5.45 12.98
N THR A 159 -1.56 6.15 13.33
CA THR A 159 -2.25 5.95 14.62
C THR A 159 -2.91 4.57 14.70
N SER A 160 -3.51 4.09 13.62
CA SER A 160 -4.09 2.74 13.53
C SER A 160 -3.02 1.66 13.81
N ILE A 161 -1.84 1.76 13.17
CA ILE A 161 -0.76 0.79 13.35
C ILE A 161 -0.26 0.79 14.82
N LEU A 162 -0.11 1.97 15.44
CA LEU A 162 0.30 2.07 16.83
C LEU A 162 -0.72 1.44 17.78
N LEU A 163 -2.01 1.70 17.58
CA LEU A 163 -3.09 1.12 18.39
C LEU A 163 -3.19 -0.39 18.19
N LEU A 164 -3.15 -0.88 16.94
CA LEU A 164 -3.18 -2.30 16.62
C LEU A 164 -1.99 -3.03 17.20
N ASN A 165 -0.78 -2.46 17.11
CA ASN A 165 0.41 -3.05 17.75
C ASN A 165 0.20 -3.25 19.26
N ARG A 166 -0.40 -2.25 19.95
CA ARG A 166 -0.70 -2.38 21.38
C ARG A 166 -1.75 -3.46 21.67
N ILE A 167 -2.79 -3.53 20.86
CA ILE A 167 -3.84 -4.56 20.99
C ILE A 167 -3.22 -5.95 20.80
N PHE A 168 -2.45 -6.14 19.72
CA PHE A 168 -1.85 -7.44 19.39
C PHE A 168 -0.78 -7.91 20.37
N ARG A 169 -0.15 -7.03 21.12
CA ARG A 169 0.73 -7.44 22.25
C ARG A 169 -0.02 -8.21 23.35
N ARG A 170 -1.34 -8.03 23.47
CA ARG A 170 -2.19 -8.65 24.50
C ARG A 170 -3.06 -9.78 23.98
N THR A 171 -3.08 -10.00 22.67
CA THR A 171 -3.92 -11.04 22.04
C THR A 171 -3.27 -12.43 22.19
N PRO A 172 -4.08 -13.50 22.22
CA PRO A 172 -3.60 -14.88 22.25
C PRO A 172 -2.71 -15.20 21.05
N LYS A 173 -1.72 -16.08 21.25
CA LYS A 173 -0.75 -16.44 20.19
C LYS A 173 -1.39 -17.00 18.91
N TRP A 174 -2.53 -17.68 19.02
CA TRP A 174 -3.23 -18.22 17.85
C TRP A 174 -3.82 -17.11 16.96
N VAL A 175 -4.33 -16.02 17.55
CA VAL A 175 -4.83 -14.84 16.83
C VAL A 175 -3.67 -14.21 16.05
N ASN A 176 -2.54 -13.98 16.73
CA ASN A 176 -1.36 -13.40 16.08
C ASN A 176 -0.84 -14.29 14.95
N LYS A 177 -0.86 -15.63 15.10
CA LYS A 177 -0.50 -16.55 14.02
C LYS A 177 -1.44 -16.44 12.82
N ALA A 178 -2.75 -16.31 13.04
CA ALA A 178 -3.73 -16.15 11.99
C ALA A 178 -3.49 -14.84 11.20
N PHE A 179 -3.29 -13.71 11.91
CA PHE A 179 -2.98 -12.44 11.26
C PHE A 179 -1.62 -12.45 10.55
N MET A 180 -0.61 -13.08 11.12
CA MET A 180 0.68 -13.26 10.42
C MET A 180 0.54 -14.08 9.15
N PHE A 181 -0.26 -15.13 9.17
CA PHE A 181 -0.54 -15.93 7.97
C PHE A 181 -1.22 -15.11 6.87
N VAL A 182 -2.29 -14.38 7.21
CA VAL A 182 -3.00 -13.50 6.27
C VAL A 182 -2.08 -12.39 5.77
N GLY A 183 -1.30 -11.76 6.65
CA GLY A 183 -0.35 -10.72 6.29
C GLY A 183 0.75 -11.20 5.34
N ALA A 184 1.23 -12.44 5.52
CA ALA A 184 2.22 -13.04 4.63
C ALA A 184 1.69 -13.33 3.22
N LEU A 185 0.36 -13.42 3.06
CA LEU A 185 -0.31 -13.64 1.78
C LEU A 185 -0.89 -12.34 1.18
N SER A 186 -0.60 -11.18 1.77
CA SER A 186 -1.26 -9.92 1.40
C SER A 186 -0.99 -9.50 -0.05
N LEU A 187 0.20 -9.75 -0.58
CA LEU A 187 0.55 -9.42 -1.96
C LEU A 187 -0.21 -10.32 -2.94
N GLU A 188 -0.19 -11.63 -2.72
CA GLU A 188 -0.92 -12.58 -3.55
C GLU A 188 -2.43 -12.35 -3.48
N ALA A 189 -2.94 -12.03 -2.27
CA ALA A 189 -4.33 -11.68 -2.08
C ALA A 189 -4.69 -10.42 -2.87
N TYR A 190 -3.85 -9.38 -2.82
CA TYR A 190 -4.04 -8.17 -3.62
C TYR A 190 -4.12 -8.46 -5.12
N LEU A 191 -3.26 -9.35 -5.64
CA LEU A 191 -3.24 -9.71 -7.06
C LEU A 191 -4.51 -10.48 -7.48
N ILE A 192 -5.05 -11.30 -6.59
CA ILE A 192 -6.12 -12.24 -6.94
C ILE A 192 -7.51 -11.66 -6.68
N HIS A 193 -7.73 -10.96 -5.54
CA HIS A 193 -9.08 -10.70 -5.04
C HIS A 193 -9.95 -9.86 -5.98
N ILE A 194 -9.42 -8.84 -6.63
CA ILE A 194 -10.23 -7.97 -7.51
C ILE A 194 -10.54 -8.66 -8.81
N HIS A 195 -9.51 -9.01 -9.60
CA HIS A 195 -9.68 -9.43 -10.98
C HIS A 195 -10.13 -10.89 -11.14
N PHE A 196 -9.75 -11.77 -10.19
CA PHE A 196 -10.03 -13.21 -10.30
C PHE A 196 -11.12 -13.72 -9.36
N VAL A 197 -11.53 -12.91 -8.37
CA VAL A 197 -12.54 -13.35 -7.39
C VAL A 197 -13.71 -12.38 -7.37
N LEU A 198 -13.50 -11.14 -6.96
CA LEU A 198 -14.57 -10.18 -6.75
C LEU A 198 -15.34 -9.90 -8.04
N TYR A 199 -14.64 -9.70 -9.15
CA TYR A 199 -15.26 -9.47 -10.47
C TYR A 199 -16.27 -10.57 -10.88
N TYR A 200 -16.03 -11.82 -10.48
CA TYR A 200 -16.95 -12.92 -10.79
C TYR A 200 -18.08 -13.03 -9.77
N ILE A 201 -17.81 -12.78 -8.49
CA ILE A 201 -18.81 -12.87 -7.42
C ILE A 201 -19.83 -11.73 -7.53
N GLU A 202 -19.44 -10.54 -7.94
CA GLU A 202 -20.32 -9.39 -8.14
C GLU A 202 -21.44 -9.69 -9.16
N LYS A 203 -21.20 -10.55 -10.14
CA LYS A 203 -22.22 -10.98 -11.12
C LYS A 203 -23.37 -11.76 -10.50
N TRP A 204 -23.20 -12.27 -9.28
CA TRP A 204 -24.25 -12.99 -8.56
C TRP A 204 -25.20 -12.06 -7.82
N HIS A 205 -24.94 -10.75 -7.80
CA HIS A 205 -25.77 -9.72 -7.17
C HIS A 205 -26.14 -10.02 -5.70
N TRP A 206 -25.24 -10.66 -4.98
CA TRP A 206 -25.43 -10.95 -3.57
C TRP A 206 -25.30 -9.67 -2.73
N SER A 207 -25.87 -9.69 -1.52
CA SER A 207 -25.68 -8.61 -0.56
C SER A 207 -24.21 -8.56 -0.06
N TYR A 208 -23.83 -7.46 0.58
CA TYR A 208 -22.46 -7.19 0.99
C TYR A 208 -21.80 -8.33 1.80
N TRP A 209 -22.49 -8.85 2.82
CA TRP A 209 -21.88 -9.85 3.72
C TRP A 209 -21.60 -11.20 3.06
N PRO A 210 -22.53 -11.83 2.33
CA PRO A 210 -22.21 -13.04 1.57
C PRO A 210 -21.07 -12.84 0.57
N THR A 211 -21.06 -11.73 -0.16
CA THR A 211 -19.99 -11.38 -1.10
C THR A 211 -18.64 -11.28 -0.37
N PHE A 212 -18.60 -10.57 0.75
CA PHE A 212 -17.38 -10.40 1.55
C PHE A 212 -16.81 -11.73 2.05
N PHE A 213 -17.63 -12.56 2.70
CA PHE A 213 -17.16 -13.85 3.22
C PHE A 213 -16.75 -14.83 2.11
N THR A 214 -17.49 -14.87 1.00
CA THR A 214 -17.14 -15.72 -0.14
C THR A 214 -15.85 -15.25 -0.81
N CYS A 215 -15.67 -13.94 -0.96
CA CYS A 215 -14.44 -13.37 -1.48
C CYS A 215 -13.23 -13.79 -0.62
N ILE A 216 -13.32 -13.68 0.70
CA ILE A 216 -12.26 -14.14 1.62
C ILE A 216 -12.01 -15.65 1.50
N ALA A 217 -13.09 -16.45 1.51
CA ALA A 217 -13.00 -17.89 1.46
C ALA A 217 -12.34 -18.43 0.17
N ILE A 218 -12.47 -17.73 -0.93
CA ILE A 218 -11.81 -18.08 -2.20
C ILE A 218 -10.41 -17.46 -2.30
N THR A 219 -10.27 -16.19 -1.93
CA THR A 219 -9.00 -15.45 -2.08
C THR A 219 -7.89 -16.05 -1.22
N LEU A 220 -8.13 -16.39 0.04
CA LEU A 220 -7.06 -16.88 0.91
C LEU A 220 -6.45 -18.21 0.45
N PRO A 221 -7.22 -19.27 0.10
CA PRO A 221 -6.64 -20.48 -0.44
C PRO A 221 -5.92 -20.26 -1.77
N ALA A 222 -6.50 -19.47 -2.67
CA ALA A 222 -5.89 -19.16 -3.97
C ALA A 222 -4.55 -18.42 -3.79
N SER A 223 -4.49 -17.45 -2.88
CA SER A 223 -3.27 -16.72 -2.53
C SER A 223 -2.20 -17.65 -1.95
N TRP A 224 -2.59 -18.57 -1.08
CA TRP A 224 -1.66 -19.55 -0.53
C TRP A 224 -1.07 -20.48 -1.58
N ILE A 225 -1.90 -20.94 -2.54
CA ILE A 225 -1.43 -21.74 -3.68
C ILE A 225 -0.43 -20.93 -4.52
N LEU A 226 -0.76 -19.68 -4.86
CA LEU A 226 0.11 -18.79 -5.62
C LEU A 226 1.45 -18.58 -4.91
N ALA A 227 1.43 -18.27 -3.61
CA ALA A 227 2.63 -18.09 -2.80
C ALA A 227 3.52 -19.33 -2.81
N LYS A 228 2.95 -20.54 -2.74
CA LYS A 228 3.71 -21.79 -2.87
C LYS A 228 4.35 -21.98 -4.24
N ILE A 229 3.62 -21.66 -5.30
CA ILE A 229 4.14 -21.77 -6.68
C ILE A 229 5.32 -20.79 -6.85
N VAL A 230 5.13 -19.52 -6.48
CA VAL A 230 6.17 -18.48 -6.59
C VAL A 230 7.38 -18.84 -5.75
N GLY A 231 7.19 -19.23 -4.48
CA GLY A 231 8.29 -19.66 -3.61
C GLY A 231 9.04 -20.89 -4.14
N GLY A 232 8.35 -21.83 -4.76
CA GLY A 232 8.97 -22.99 -5.41
C GLY A 232 9.84 -22.61 -6.62
N ILE A 233 9.36 -21.66 -7.43
CA ILE A 233 10.12 -21.12 -8.58
C ILE A 233 11.35 -20.35 -8.12
N SER A 234 11.19 -19.44 -7.16
CA SER A 234 12.30 -18.65 -6.60
C SER A 234 13.41 -19.54 -6.06
N LYS A 235 13.06 -20.56 -5.28
CA LYS A 235 14.04 -21.51 -4.74
C LYS A 235 14.80 -22.28 -5.82
N LYS A 236 14.13 -22.66 -6.92
CA LYS A 236 14.79 -23.30 -8.07
C LYS A 236 15.76 -22.37 -8.79
N LEU A 237 15.41 -21.09 -8.92
CA LEU A 237 16.27 -20.08 -9.55
C LEU A 237 17.50 -19.77 -8.68
N GLU A 238 17.33 -19.64 -7.37
CA GLU A 238 18.46 -19.47 -6.44
C GLU A 238 19.46 -20.62 -6.52
N MET A 239 18.98 -21.85 -6.46
CA MET A 239 19.85 -23.05 -6.57
C MET A 239 20.60 -23.14 -7.91
N ARG A 240 20.07 -22.54 -8.98
CA ARG A 240 20.73 -22.52 -10.29
C ARG A 240 21.87 -21.49 -10.37
N ASN A 241 21.77 -20.41 -9.59
CA ASN A 241 22.78 -19.36 -9.57
C ASN A 241 24.00 -19.72 -8.69
N TYR A 242 23.91 -20.77 -7.86
CA TYR A 242 25.00 -21.29 -7.03
C TYR A 242 25.72 -22.51 -7.65
N LYS A 243 25.39 -22.90 -8.86
CA LYS A 243 26.09 -23.89 -9.67
C LYS A 243 26.84 -23.22 -10.81
#